data_772bdf91f742d8ef98d58f1e96a618af
#
_entry.id   772bdf91f742d8ef98d58f1e96a618af
#
_cell.length_a   1.000
_cell.length_b   1.000
_cell.length_c   1.000
_cell.angle_alpha   90.00
_cell.angle_beta   90.00
_cell.angle_gamma   90.00
#
_symmetry.space_group_name_H-M   'P 1'
#
loop_
_entity.id
_entity.type
_entity.pdbx_description
1 polymer ?
#
loop_
_entity_poly.entity_id
_entity_poly.type
_entity_poly.pdbx_seq_one_letter_code
_entity_poly.pdbx_strand_id
1 'polypeptide(L)'
;MKYNVYCDESCHLEHDNSSVMILGAMYCPEDIKSKIYNDIRQIKLKNHLDSHFEIKWTKVSASKINFYLELLEYYWSVPELKYRCLVATQKDQLDHGRYNGGDYDLWYYKMYYYLLNGILKAENEYHVMLDIKDTHGGKRVEKLREVICNGVYDFDQHRLDGIGLINSRESEILQIADLFNGAIGFHHRRLDQLENSNAGKKMFVKALQEKHDIDNTTYGERNSKFDMFVWQPRN
;
A
#
# COMPACT_ATOMS: atom_id res chain seq x y z
N MET A 1 -16.06 -12.14 9.51
CA MET A 1 -16.10 -11.84 8.05
C MET A 1 -14.70 -12.06 7.50
N LYS A 2 -14.59 -12.58 6.25
CA LYS A 2 -13.27 -12.78 5.61
C LYS A 2 -12.89 -11.58 4.74
N TYR A 3 -11.62 -11.18 4.83
CA TYR A 3 -11.03 -10.07 4.07
C TYR A 3 -9.80 -10.53 3.30
N ASN A 4 -9.64 -9.99 2.09
CA ASN A 4 -8.37 -10.04 1.36
C ASN A 4 -7.64 -8.71 1.54
N VAL A 5 -6.35 -8.78 1.87
CA VAL A 5 -5.45 -7.64 2.08
C VAL A 5 -4.30 -7.75 1.09
N TYR A 6 -4.10 -6.75 0.28
CA TYR A 6 -3.07 -6.69 -0.77
C TYR A 6 -2.06 -5.61 -0.42
N CYS A 7 -0.85 -6.03 -0.10
CA CYS A 7 0.21 -5.14 0.35
C CYS A 7 1.26 -4.93 -0.75
N ASP A 8 1.62 -3.68 -0.94
CA ASP A 8 2.70 -3.25 -1.80
C ASP A 8 3.54 -2.17 -1.12
N GLU A 9 4.75 -1.95 -1.61
CA GLU A 9 5.70 -1.00 -1.06
C GLU A 9 6.33 -0.11 -2.13
N SER A 10 6.71 1.09 -1.71
CA SER A 10 7.47 2.03 -2.54
C SER A 10 8.64 2.60 -1.75
N CYS A 11 9.78 2.76 -2.43
CA CYS A 11 11.02 3.28 -1.80
C CYS A 11 11.46 2.45 -0.59
N HIS A 12 11.40 1.13 -0.68
CA HIS A 12 11.63 0.21 0.45
C HIS A 12 13.09 -0.25 0.60
N LEU A 13 13.95 -0.05 -0.39
CA LEU A 13 15.35 -0.46 -0.30
C LEU A 13 16.14 0.45 0.65
N GLU A 14 17.05 -0.13 1.42
CA GLU A 14 17.87 0.60 2.41
C GLU A 14 18.66 1.75 1.78
N HIS A 15 19.18 1.54 0.57
CA HIS A 15 20.05 2.49 -0.13
C HIS A 15 19.47 3.01 -1.45
N ASP A 16 18.17 3.30 -1.50
CA ASP A 16 17.50 3.84 -2.69
C ASP A 16 17.52 5.37 -2.80
N ASN A 17 18.30 6.04 -1.97
CA ASN A 17 18.41 7.49 -1.86
C ASN A 17 17.07 8.19 -1.55
N SER A 18 16.14 7.48 -0.93
CA SER A 18 14.87 8.05 -0.47
C SER A 18 14.85 8.17 1.06
N SER A 19 14.51 9.35 1.56
CA SER A 19 14.26 9.57 2.99
C SER A 19 12.89 9.03 3.44
N VAL A 20 12.08 8.52 2.49
CA VAL A 20 10.71 8.06 2.75
C VAL A 20 10.54 6.64 2.25
N MET A 21 9.86 5.80 3.03
CA MET A 21 9.33 4.51 2.60
C MET A 21 7.82 4.51 2.76
N ILE A 22 7.11 3.98 1.77
CA ILE A 22 5.66 3.80 1.83
C ILE A 22 5.36 2.30 1.86
N LEU A 23 4.58 1.87 2.84
CA LEU A 23 3.94 0.56 2.84
C LEU A 23 2.44 0.78 2.75
N GLY A 24 1.78 0.21 1.75
CA GLY A 24 0.34 0.37 1.57
C GLY A 24 -0.37 -0.97 1.46
N ALA A 25 -1.58 -1.01 1.99
CA ALA A 25 -2.46 -2.16 1.95
C ALA A 25 -3.84 -1.74 1.45
N MET A 26 -4.25 -2.31 0.32
CA MET A 26 -5.63 -2.24 -0.18
C MET A 26 -6.37 -3.48 0.32
N TYR A 27 -7.57 -3.32 0.91
CA TYR A 27 -8.29 -4.46 1.45
C TYR A 27 -9.80 -4.34 1.26
N CYS A 28 -10.44 -5.48 1.10
CA CYS A 28 -11.89 -5.60 0.93
C CYS A 28 -12.42 -6.94 1.46
N PRO A 29 -13.72 -7.03 1.78
CA PRO A 29 -14.38 -8.31 1.98
C PRO A 29 -14.20 -9.27 0.80
N GLU A 30 -14.07 -10.56 1.08
CA GLU A 30 -13.81 -11.58 0.06
C GLU A 30 -14.95 -11.68 -0.97
N ASP A 31 -16.17 -11.53 -0.53
CA ASP A 31 -17.39 -11.67 -1.35
C ASP A 31 -17.51 -10.62 -2.46
N ILE A 32 -16.95 -9.41 -2.29
CA ILE A 32 -16.99 -8.36 -3.30
C ILE A 32 -15.76 -8.34 -4.21
N LYS A 33 -14.74 -9.13 -3.94
CA LYS A 33 -13.48 -9.16 -4.69
C LYS A 33 -13.67 -9.31 -6.19
N SER A 34 -14.47 -10.30 -6.59
CA SER A 34 -14.72 -10.59 -8.02
C SER A 34 -15.42 -9.43 -8.73
N LYS A 35 -16.33 -8.73 -8.03
CA LYS A 35 -16.99 -7.54 -8.57
C LYS A 35 -15.97 -6.44 -8.82
N ILE A 36 -15.08 -6.18 -7.86
CA ILE A 36 -14.04 -5.14 -8.00
C ILE A 36 -13.15 -5.42 -9.22
N TYR A 37 -12.69 -6.66 -9.40
CA TYR A 37 -11.90 -7.04 -10.57
C TYR A 37 -12.63 -6.79 -11.88
N ASN A 38 -13.91 -7.18 -11.96
CA ASN A 38 -14.72 -6.95 -13.16
C ASN A 38 -14.91 -5.45 -13.44
N ASP A 39 -15.22 -4.66 -12.42
CA ASP A 39 -15.43 -3.21 -12.57
C ASP A 39 -14.15 -2.51 -13.07
N ILE A 40 -12.98 -2.85 -12.51
CA ILE A 40 -11.69 -2.29 -12.96
C ILE A 40 -11.40 -2.67 -14.42
N ARG A 41 -11.70 -3.91 -14.84
CA ARG A 41 -11.54 -4.33 -16.23
C ARG A 41 -12.46 -3.56 -17.16
N GLN A 42 -13.71 -3.28 -16.75
CA GLN A 42 -14.61 -2.42 -17.52
C GLN A 42 -14.08 -0.99 -17.65
N ILE A 43 -13.51 -0.43 -16.58
CA ILE A 43 -12.86 0.89 -16.62
C ILE A 43 -11.69 0.91 -17.61
N LYS A 44 -10.85 -0.15 -17.63
CA LYS A 44 -9.78 -0.29 -18.62
C LYS A 44 -10.34 -0.26 -20.05
N LEU A 45 -11.32 -1.09 -20.35
CA LEU A 45 -11.94 -1.18 -21.68
C LEU A 45 -12.61 0.13 -22.13
N LYS A 46 -13.34 0.79 -21.22
CA LYS A 46 -13.94 2.10 -21.47
C LYS A 46 -12.91 3.18 -21.85
N ASN A 47 -11.71 3.08 -21.31
CA ASN A 47 -10.58 3.96 -21.61
C ASN A 47 -9.70 3.45 -22.77
N HIS A 48 -10.20 2.54 -23.59
CA HIS A 48 -9.49 1.94 -24.73
C HIS A 48 -8.17 1.25 -24.37
N LEU A 49 -8.08 0.71 -23.14
CA LEU A 49 -6.95 -0.06 -22.67
C LEU A 49 -7.28 -1.55 -22.74
N ASP A 50 -6.25 -2.39 -22.96
CA ASP A 50 -6.37 -3.83 -22.86
C ASP A 50 -6.81 -4.24 -21.44
N SER A 51 -7.66 -5.28 -21.31
CA SER A 51 -8.12 -5.79 -20.01
C SER A 51 -6.97 -6.25 -19.10
N HIS A 52 -5.84 -6.66 -19.70
CA HIS A 52 -4.61 -7.05 -19.02
C HIS A 52 -3.63 -5.89 -18.82
N PHE A 53 -4.02 -4.66 -19.21
CA PHE A 53 -3.18 -3.49 -18.95
C PHE A 53 -2.87 -3.39 -17.46
N GLU A 54 -1.59 -3.43 -17.14
CA GLU A 54 -1.12 -3.37 -15.76
C GLU A 54 -1.15 -1.90 -15.26
N ILE A 55 -1.93 -1.65 -14.20
CA ILE A 55 -1.98 -0.37 -13.51
C ILE A 55 -0.71 -0.24 -12.69
N LYS A 56 0.11 0.77 -12.97
CA LYS A 56 1.35 1.06 -12.22
C LYS A 56 1.59 2.54 -12.13
N TRP A 57 2.10 2.99 -10.99
CA TRP A 57 2.52 4.38 -10.80
C TRP A 57 3.53 4.85 -11.84
N THR A 58 4.45 3.98 -12.23
CA THR A 58 5.46 4.28 -13.26
C THR A 58 4.86 4.54 -14.65
N LYS A 59 3.64 4.07 -14.91
CA LYS A 59 2.92 4.23 -16.19
C LYS A 59 1.96 5.42 -16.19
N VAL A 60 1.82 6.15 -15.08
CA VAL A 60 0.99 7.37 -15.02
C VAL A 60 1.59 8.45 -15.92
N SER A 61 0.77 8.97 -16.81
CA SER A 61 1.16 9.99 -17.79
C SER A 61 -0.01 10.92 -18.11
N ALA A 62 0.28 12.12 -18.62
CA ALA A 62 -0.77 13.07 -19.01
C ALA A 62 -1.74 12.50 -20.06
N SER A 63 -1.26 11.66 -20.98
CA SER A 63 -2.10 11.04 -22.04
C SER A 63 -3.08 9.99 -21.51
N LYS A 64 -2.82 9.40 -20.34
CA LYS A 64 -3.67 8.37 -19.71
C LYS A 64 -4.32 8.86 -18.41
N ILE A 65 -4.22 10.13 -18.09
CA ILE A 65 -4.65 10.63 -16.79
C ILE A 65 -6.14 10.38 -16.51
N ASN A 66 -6.99 10.47 -17.50
CA ASN A 66 -8.45 10.25 -17.35
C ASN A 66 -8.73 8.83 -16.84
N PHE A 67 -8.01 7.82 -17.33
CA PHE A 67 -8.11 6.45 -16.82
C PHE A 67 -7.75 6.37 -15.34
N TYR A 68 -6.65 6.98 -14.93
CA TYR A 68 -6.20 6.94 -13.53
C TYR A 68 -7.13 7.73 -12.59
N LEU A 69 -7.68 8.85 -13.06
CA LEU A 69 -8.69 9.61 -12.31
C LEU A 69 -9.99 8.83 -12.18
N GLU A 70 -10.41 8.10 -13.21
CA GLU A 70 -11.60 7.24 -13.13
C GLU A 70 -11.40 6.09 -12.14
N LEU A 71 -10.19 5.51 -12.05
CA LEU A 71 -9.86 4.52 -11.01
C LEU A 71 -9.92 5.12 -9.60
N LEU A 72 -9.48 6.36 -9.43
CA LEU A 72 -9.57 7.08 -8.16
C LEU A 72 -11.03 7.29 -7.76
N GLU A 73 -11.88 7.75 -8.67
CA GLU A 73 -13.33 7.91 -8.42
C GLU A 73 -14.01 6.57 -8.14
N TYR A 74 -13.64 5.52 -8.87
CA TYR A 74 -14.13 4.16 -8.60
C TYR A 74 -13.78 3.71 -7.18
N TYR A 75 -12.52 3.87 -6.77
CA TYR A 75 -12.12 3.56 -5.40
C TYR A 75 -13.02 4.25 -4.37
N TRP A 76 -13.29 5.55 -4.52
CA TRP A 76 -14.16 6.28 -3.60
C TRP A 76 -15.62 5.84 -3.65
N SER A 77 -16.09 5.34 -4.78
CA SER A 77 -17.48 4.86 -4.96
C SER A 77 -17.77 3.51 -4.31
N VAL A 78 -16.74 2.73 -3.91
CA VAL A 78 -16.88 1.39 -3.28
C VAL A 78 -16.48 1.48 -1.80
N PRO A 79 -17.42 1.70 -0.85
CA PRO A 79 -17.10 1.94 0.56
C PRO A 79 -16.31 0.83 1.24
N GLU A 80 -16.50 -0.41 0.80
CA GLU A 80 -15.89 -1.61 1.37
C GLU A 80 -14.45 -1.83 0.86
N LEU A 81 -14.05 -1.23 -0.27
CA LEU A 81 -12.67 -1.24 -0.74
C LEU A 81 -11.91 -0.15 0.00
N LYS A 82 -11.06 -0.54 0.93
CA LYS A 82 -10.34 0.37 1.83
C LYS A 82 -8.85 0.36 1.57
N TYR A 83 -8.21 1.46 1.89
CA TYR A 83 -6.77 1.60 1.80
C TYR A 83 -6.20 2.12 3.13
N ARG A 84 -5.11 1.51 3.55
CA ARG A 84 -4.28 2.00 4.65
C ARG A 84 -2.83 2.06 4.20
N CYS A 85 -2.13 3.14 4.56
CA CYS A 85 -0.69 3.19 4.37
C CYS A 85 0.06 3.66 5.62
N LEU A 86 1.31 3.23 5.66
CA LEU A 86 2.33 3.72 6.58
C LEU A 86 3.36 4.48 5.77
N VAL A 87 3.61 5.73 6.17
CA VAL A 87 4.67 6.58 5.62
C VAL A 87 5.80 6.64 6.65
N ALA A 88 6.89 5.92 6.42
CA ALA A 88 8.09 6.02 7.25
C ALA A 88 8.97 7.16 6.72
N THR A 89 9.16 8.20 7.51
CA THR A 89 10.00 9.35 7.16
C THR A 89 11.40 9.23 7.81
N GLN A 90 12.36 9.99 7.30
CA GLN A 90 13.75 9.99 7.81
C GLN A 90 14.42 8.61 7.79
N LYS A 91 14.06 7.78 6.81
CA LYS A 91 14.59 6.42 6.63
C LYS A 91 16.13 6.42 6.49
N ASP A 92 16.67 7.41 5.81
CA ASP A 92 18.10 7.65 5.59
C ASP A 92 18.88 8.02 6.85
N GLN A 93 18.20 8.38 7.94
CA GLN A 93 18.80 8.76 9.22
C GLN A 93 18.71 7.65 10.27
N LEU A 94 18.18 6.48 9.91
CA LEU A 94 18.00 5.37 10.85
C LEU A 94 19.35 4.73 11.23
N ASP A 95 19.62 4.69 12.51
CA ASP A 95 20.73 3.90 13.07
C ASP A 95 20.24 2.48 13.41
N HIS A 96 20.31 1.59 12.42
CA HIS A 96 19.92 0.19 12.58
C HIS A 96 20.81 -0.53 13.61
N GLY A 97 22.10 -0.14 13.76
CA GLY A 97 22.99 -0.71 14.74
C GLY A 97 22.49 -0.50 16.16
N ARG A 98 22.00 0.70 16.47
CA ARG A 98 21.51 1.08 17.79
C ARG A 98 20.13 0.49 18.13
N TYR A 99 19.20 0.47 17.16
CA TYR A 99 17.78 0.19 17.44
C TYR A 99 17.29 -1.17 16.95
N ASN A 100 17.96 -1.79 15.99
CA ASN A 100 17.54 -3.03 15.36
C ASN A 100 18.63 -4.11 15.33
N GLY A 101 19.69 -3.97 16.14
CA GLY A 101 20.81 -4.92 16.18
C GLY A 101 21.57 -5.03 14.84
N GLY A 102 21.55 -4.00 14.01
CA GLY A 102 22.16 -3.97 12.68
C GLY A 102 21.30 -4.60 11.58
N ASP A 103 20.06 -5.01 11.89
CA ASP A 103 19.19 -5.73 10.98
C ASP A 103 18.09 -4.80 10.39
N TYR A 104 18.24 -4.43 9.12
CA TYR A 104 17.24 -3.69 8.36
C TYR A 104 15.92 -4.47 8.19
N ASP A 105 16.00 -5.79 8.00
CA ASP A 105 14.82 -6.62 7.82
C ASP A 105 13.95 -6.62 9.08
N LEU A 106 14.56 -6.55 10.28
CA LEU A 106 13.80 -6.44 11.52
C LEU A 106 12.99 -5.15 11.61
N TRP A 107 13.56 -4.02 11.18
CA TRP A 107 12.85 -2.75 11.08
C TRP A 107 11.70 -2.83 10.07
N TYR A 108 11.96 -3.41 8.91
CA TYR A 108 10.96 -3.61 7.85
C TYR A 108 9.76 -4.43 8.36
N TYR A 109 9.99 -5.54 9.11
CA TYR A 109 8.91 -6.31 9.71
C TYR A 109 8.11 -5.52 10.75
N LYS A 110 8.76 -4.66 11.53
CA LYS A 110 8.08 -3.76 12.47
C LYS A 110 7.16 -2.77 11.73
N MET A 111 7.58 -2.24 10.58
CA MET A 111 6.75 -1.35 9.79
C MET A 111 5.51 -2.08 9.22
N TYR A 112 5.69 -3.30 8.72
CA TYR A 112 4.55 -4.13 8.31
C TYR A 112 3.60 -4.46 9.47
N TYR A 113 4.13 -4.74 10.64
CA TYR A 113 3.31 -4.91 11.83
C TYR A 113 2.46 -3.67 12.11
N TYR A 114 3.03 -2.47 12.07
CA TYR A 114 2.26 -1.24 12.28
C TYR A 114 1.21 -1.00 11.20
N LEU A 115 1.51 -1.31 9.95
CA LEU A 115 0.54 -1.26 8.85
C LEU A 115 -0.63 -2.19 9.12
N LEU A 116 -0.37 -3.47 9.35
CA LEU A 116 -1.38 -4.51 9.44
C LEU A 116 -2.15 -4.48 10.77
N ASN A 117 -1.52 -4.11 11.89
CA ASN A 117 -2.20 -3.96 13.17
C ASN A 117 -3.34 -2.93 13.14
N GLY A 118 -3.29 -1.96 12.23
CA GLY A 118 -4.41 -1.03 12.00
C GLY A 118 -5.59 -1.64 11.23
N ILE A 119 -5.38 -2.77 10.54
CA ILE A 119 -6.38 -3.45 9.70
C ILE A 119 -6.98 -4.66 10.45
N LEU A 120 -6.13 -5.47 11.10
CA LEU A 120 -6.48 -6.77 11.66
C LEU A 120 -7.33 -6.62 12.94
N LYS A 121 -8.63 -6.82 12.82
CA LYS A 121 -9.58 -6.84 13.94
C LYS A 121 -9.84 -8.25 14.43
N ALA A 122 -10.10 -8.40 15.73
CA ALA A 122 -10.28 -9.71 16.36
C ALA A 122 -11.48 -10.51 15.82
N GLU A 123 -12.51 -9.81 15.38
CA GLU A 123 -13.77 -10.39 14.93
C GLU A 123 -13.77 -10.85 13.46
N ASN A 124 -12.66 -10.67 12.74
CA ASN A 124 -12.54 -11.00 11.32
C ASN A 124 -11.35 -11.90 11.03
N GLU A 125 -11.40 -12.55 9.89
CA GLU A 125 -10.32 -13.36 9.32
C GLU A 125 -9.70 -12.61 8.13
N TYR A 126 -8.37 -12.70 7.98
CA TYR A 126 -7.66 -11.96 6.94
C TYR A 126 -6.70 -12.88 6.18
N HIS A 127 -6.76 -12.82 4.86
CA HIS A 127 -5.77 -13.39 3.97
C HIS A 127 -4.90 -12.27 3.40
N VAL A 128 -3.62 -12.24 3.77
CA VAL A 128 -2.69 -11.18 3.38
C VAL A 128 -1.84 -11.64 2.20
N MET A 129 -1.77 -10.82 1.17
CA MET A 129 -1.00 -11.07 -0.04
C MET A 129 0.03 -9.95 -0.22
N LEU A 130 1.30 -10.33 -0.37
CA LEU A 130 2.42 -9.42 -0.56
C LEU A 130 2.89 -9.51 -2.01
N ASP A 131 3.29 -8.40 -2.62
CA ASP A 131 3.89 -8.40 -3.95
C ASP A 131 5.21 -9.17 -3.96
N ILE A 132 5.40 -10.01 -4.97
CA ILE A 132 6.64 -10.76 -5.17
C ILE A 132 7.70 -9.80 -5.73
N LYS A 133 8.73 -9.49 -4.93
CA LYS A 133 9.82 -8.60 -5.36
C LYS A 133 11.19 -9.27 -5.42
N ASP A 134 11.40 -10.38 -4.69
CA ASP A 134 12.68 -11.08 -4.69
C ASP A 134 12.58 -12.60 -4.44
N THR A 135 13.71 -13.29 -4.62
CA THR A 135 13.85 -14.74 -4.43
C THR A 135 13.86 -15.21 -2.98
N HIS A 136 13.94 -14.31 -2.01
CA HIS A 136 13.96 -14.62 -0.57
C HIS A 136 12.59 -14.53 0.10
N GLY A 137 11.52 -14.30 -0.68
CA GLY A 137 10.17 -14.03 -0.19
C GLY A 137 9.61 -15.06 0.80
N GLY A 138 9.88 -16.36 0.62
CA GLY A 138 9.31 -17.39 1.48
C GLY A 138 9.74 -17.27 2.96
N LYS A 139 11.03 -17.11 3.24
CA LYS A 139 11.53 -16.93 4.62
C LYS A 139 11.06 -15.62 5.26
N ARG A 140 10.97 -14.56 4.46
CA ARG A 140 10.44 -13.27 4.91
C ARG A 140 8.96 -13.36 5.27
N VAL A 141 8.16 -14.09 4.49
CA VAL A 141 6.74 -14.32 4.78
C VAL A 141 6.53 -15.06 6.10
N GLU A 142 7.30 -16.13 6.35
CA GLU A 142 7.22 -16.88 7.62
C GLU A 142 7.58 -16.00 8.82
N LYS A 143 8.67 -15.23 8.72
CA LYS A 143 9.09 -14.32 9.78
C LYS A 143 8.09 -13.18 10.00
N LEU A 144 7.53 -12.64 8.94
CA LEU A 144 6.49 -11.61 9.03
C LEU A 144 5.23 -12.16 9.71
N ARG A 145 4.82 -13.38 9.36
CA ARG A 145 3.69 -14.05 10.02
C ARG A 145 3.91 -14.18 11.52
N GLU A 146 5.07 -14.65 11.93
CA GLU A 146 5.45 -14.77 13.33
C GLU A 146 5.35 -13.42 14.06
N VAL A 147 5.93 -12.37 13.48
CA VAL A 147 5.93 -11.01 14.06
C VAL A 147 4.51 -10.46 14.19
N ILE A 148 3.67 -10.65 13.18
CA ILE A 148 2.30 -10.15 13.19
C ILE A 148 1.46 -10.92 14.23
N CYS A 149 1.45 -12.25 14.19
CA CYS A 149 0.66 -13.06 15.12
C CYS A 149 1.03 -12.78 16.57
N ASN A 150 2.32 -12.69 16.88
CA ASN A 150 2.79 -12.34 18.22
C ASN A 150 2.37 -10.93 18.64
N GLY A 151 2.47 -9.97 17.71
CA GLY A 151 2.17 -8.56 17.98
C GLY A 151 0.68 -8.27 18.20
N VAL A 152 -0.23 -9.02 17.56
CA VAL A 152 -1.69 -8.89 17.72
C VAL A 152 -2.25 -9.90 18.72
N TYR A 153 -1.42 -10.66 19.42
CA TYR A 153 -1.81 -11.73 20.37
C TYR A 153 -2.71 -12.79 19.73
N ASP A 154 -2.50 -13.08 18.45
CA ASP A 154 -3.23 -14.10 17.68
C ASP A 154 -2.49 -15.44 17.72
N PHE A 155 -2.34 -16.01 18.92
CA PHE A 155 -1.59 -17.24 19.15
C PHE A 155 -2.23 -18.47 18.47
N ASP A 156 -3.54 -18.47 18.33
CA ASP A 156 -4.29 -19.51 17.63
C ASP A 156 -4.41 -19.26 16.12
N GLN A 157 -3.84 -18.16 15.64
CA GLN A 157 -3.81 -17.76 14.22
C GLN A 157 -5.21 -17.67 13.57
N HIS A 158 -6.22 -17.26 14.34
CA HIS A 158 -7.60 -17.12 13.86
C HIS A 158 -7.82 -15.84 13.05
N ARG A 159 -7.08 -14.76 13.34
CA ARG A 159 -7.21 -13.49 12.61
C ARG A 159 -6.49 -13.53 11.27
N LEU A 160 -5.35 -14.21 11.23
CA LEU A 160 -4.50 -14.30 10.06
C LEU A 160 -4.58 -15.71 9.48
N ASP A 161 -5.58 -15.94 8.60
CA ASP A 161 -5.79 -17.20 7.89
C ASP A 161 -4.56 -17.59 7.04
N GLY A 162 -3.88 -16.59 6.45
CA GLY A 162 -2.64 -16.83 5.70
C GLY A 162 -1.93 -15.55 5.29
N ILE A 163 -0.61 -15.70 5.06
CA ILE A 163 0.19 -14.72 4.31
C ILE A 163 0.78 -15.44 3.10
N GLY A 164 0.58 -14.89 1.92
CA GLY A 164 1.11 -15.43 0.67
C GLY A 164 1.80 -14.37 -0.17
N LEU A 165 2.49 -14.83 -1.20
CA LEU A 165 3.07 -13.97 -2.23
C LEU A 165 2.18 -14.02 -3.48
N ILE A 166 2.00 -12.86 -4.11
CA ILE A 166 1.22 -12.73 -5.34
C ILE A 166 2.01 -11.90 -6.35
N ASN A 167 1.91 -12.25 -7.63
CA ASN A 167 2.44 -11.39 -8.68
C ASN A 167 1.48 -10.22 -8.93
N SER A 168 1.99 -8.99 -8.95
CA SER A 168 1.18 -7.79 -9.17
C SER A 168 0.33 -7.84 -10.44
N ARG A 169 0.78 -8.56 -11.48
CA ARG A 169 -0.01 -8.77 -12.71
C ARG A 169 -1.29 -9.56 -12.52
N GLU A 170 -1.39 -10.32 -11.44
CA GLU A 170 -2.53 -11.20 -11.15
C GLU A 170 -3.63 -10.50 -10.32
N SER A 171 -3.38 -9.28 -9.84
CA SER A 171 -4.31 -8.57 -8.98
C SER A 171 -4.42 -7.08 -9.27
N GLU A 172 -5.54 -6.67 -9.87
CA GLU A 172 -5.86 -5.25 -10.08
C GLU A 172 -5.98 -4.49 -8.74
N ILE A 173 -6.39 -5.14 -7.66
CA ILE A 173 -6.49 -4.51 -6.33
C ILE A 173 -5.09 -4.18 -5.81
N LEU A 174 -4.12 -5.10 -5.98
CA LEU A 174 -2.72 -4.83 -5.64
C LEU A 174 -2.13 -3.71 -6.51
N GLN A 175 -2.48 -3.67 -7.80
CA GLN A 175 -2.04 -2.61 -8.70
C GLN A 175 -2.57 -1.22 -8.30
N ILE A 176 -3.77 -1.14 -7.71
CA ILE A 176 -4.27 0.12 -7.14
C ILE A 176 -3.48 0.50 -5.88
N ALA A 177 -3.03 -0.46 -5.08
CA ALA A 177 -2.13 -0.17 -3.95
C ALA A 177 -0.80 0.43 -4.44
N ASP A 178 -0.16 -0.12 -5.50
CA ASP A 178 1.03 0.47 -6.15
C ASP A 178 0.77 1.92 -6.61
N LEU A 179 -0.38 2.16 -7.24
CA LEU A 179 -0.75 3.49 -7.71
C LEU A 179 -0.81 4.50 -6.56
N PHE A 180 -1.43 4.14 -5.43
CA PHE A 180 -1.57 5.00 -4.26
C PHE A 180 -0.26 5.17 -3.51
N ASN A 181 0.50 4.08 -3.30
CA ASN A 181 1.83 4.14 -2.71
C ASN A 181 2.75 5.06 -3.50
N GLY A 182 2.72 4.93 -4.82
CA GLY A 182 3.50 5.78 -5.71
C GLY A 182 3.11 7.25 -5.65
N ALA A 183 1.81 7.57 -5.58
CA ALA A 183 1.32 8.94 -5.46
C ALA A 183 1.72 9.59 -4.12
N ILE A 184 1.53 8.88 -3.02
CA ILE A 184 1.91 9.33 -1.67
C ILE A 184 3.43 9.52 -1.58
N GLY A 185 4.21 8.54 -2.07
CA GLY A 185 5.66 8.63 -2.10
C GLY A 185 6.18 9.76 -2.99
N PHE A 186 5.49 10.06 -4.10
CA PHE A 186 5.83 11.17 -4.99
C PHE A 186 5.61 12.52 -4.28
N HIS A 187 4.51 12.65 -3.55
CA HIS A 187 4.18 13.84 -2.76
C HIS A 187 5.14 14.03 -1.58
N HIS A 188 5.33 13.04 -0.73
CA HIS A 188 6.22 13.14 0.44
C HIS A 188 7.70 13.38 0.09
N ARG A 189 8.11 13.02 -1.12
CA ARG A 189 9.43 13.40 -1.69
C ARG A 189 9.42 14.77 -2.37
N ARG A 190 8.29 15.51 -2.33
CA ARG A 190 8.09 16.83 -2.94
C ARG A 190 8.34 16.87 -4.45
N LEU A 191 8.20 15.73 -5.12
CA LEU A 191 8.39 15.63 -6.58
C LEU A 191 7.26 16.28 -7.37
N ASP A 192 6.09 16.42 -6.77
CA ASP A 192 4.93 17.15 -7.30
C ASP A 192 5.16 18.67 -7.37
N GLN A 193 6.09 19.20 -6.57
CA GLN A 193 6.46 20.60 -6.54
C GLN A 193 7.50 20.98 -7.61
N LEU A 194 8.21 20.01 -8.17
CA LEU A 194 9.24 20.26 -9.18
C LEU A 194 8.61 20.67 -10.51
N GLU A 195 9.12 21.72 -11.13
CA GLU A 195 8.58 22.27 -12.40
C GLU A 195 8.55 21.20 -13.50
N ASN A 196 9.64 20.47 -13.67
CA ASN A 196 9.82 19.47 -14.74
C ASN A 196 9.29 18.07 -14.40
N SER A 197 8.52 17.90 -13.32
CA SER A 197 7.90 16.62 -12.98
C SER A 197 6.77 16.27 -13.94
N ASN A 198 6.49 14.96 -14.02
CA ASN A 198 5.43 14.41 -14.87
C ASN A 198 4.05 15.03 -14.55
N ALA A 199 3.48 15.73 -15.53
CA ALA A 199 2.20 16.44 -15.38
C ALA A 199 1.05 15.51 -14.99
N GLY A 200 0.96 14.31 -15.55
CA GLY A 200 -0.07 13.32 -15.19
C GLY A 200 0.03 12.89 -13.73
N LYS A 201 1.25 12.69 -13.21
CA LYS A 201 1.48 12.38 -11.79
C LYS A 201 1.07 13.53 -10.88
N LYS A 202 1.42 14.76 -11.24
CA LYS A 202 0.95 15.97 -10.50
C LYS A 202 -0.57 16.06 -10.46
N MET A 203 -1.24 15.82 -11.59
CA MET A 203 -2.71 15.84 -11.67
C MET A 203 -3.34 14.76 -10.78
N PHE A 204 -2.79 13.55 -10.78
CA PHE A 204 -3.28 12.45 -9.92
C PHE A 204 -3.10 12.76 -8.43
N VAL A 205 -1.91 13.24 -8.03
CA VAL A 205 -1.64 13.65 -6.63
C VAL A 205 -2.60 14.75 -6.19
N LYS A 206 -2.81 15.77 -7.03
CA LYS A 206 -3.76 16.85 -6.73
C LYS A 206 -5.19 16.32 -6.54
N ALA A 207 -5.66 15.44 -7.42
CA ALA A 207 -6.98 14.83 -7.29
C ALA A 207 -7.11 13.96 -6.03
N LEU A 208 -6.04 13.27 -5.63
CA LEU A 208 -6.01 12.51 -4.38
C LEU A 208 -6.08 13.44 -3.17
N GLN A 209 -5.35 14.58 -3.18
CA GLN A 209 -5.38 15.59 -2.11
C GLN A 209 -6.76 16.26 -1.96
N GLU A 210 -7.51 16.44 -3.06
CA GLU A 210 -8.88 16.95 -3.01
C GLU A 210 -9.85 15.99 -2.31
N LYS A 211 -9.54 14.69 -2.27
CA LYS A 211 -10.34 13.66 -1.61
C LYS A 211 -9.88 13.37 -0.18
N HIS A 212 -8.61 13.50 0.12
CA HIS A 212 -8.03 13.19 1.42
C HIS A 212 -6.75 13.99 1.66
N ASP A 213 -6.58 14.48 2.88
CA ASP A 213 -5.34 15.16 3.28
C ASP A 213 -4.19 14.14 3.43
N ILE A 214 -3.30 14.12 2.43
CA ILE A 214 -2.11 13.27 2.40
C ILE A 214 -0.86 13.92 3.02
N ASP A 215 -0.97 15.17 3.48
CA ASP A 215 0.06 15.86 4.27
C ASP A 215 -0.08 15.56 5.77
N ASN A 216 -1.25 15.09 6.20
CA ASN A 216 -1.59 14.96 7.59
C ASN A 216 -0.67 13.94 8.30
N THR A 217 0.02 14.42 9.34
CA THR A 217 0.91 13.63 10.19
C THR A 217 0.20 13.04 11.41
N THR A 218 -1.08 13.34 11.61
CA THR A 218 -1.86 12.79 12.72
C THR A 218 -2.30 11.36 12.40
N TYR A 219 -2.50 10.57 13.46
CA TYR A 219 -3.07 9.23 13.35
C TYR A 219 -4.43 9.31 12.68
N GLY A 220 -4.57 8.74 11.48
CA GLY A 220 -5.84 8.62 10.81
C GLY A 220 -6.86 7.86 11.67
N GLU A 221 -8.14 8.10 11.44
CA GLU A 221 -9.19 7.31 12.07
C GLU A 221 -9.08 5.86 11.61
N ARG A 222 -8.70 4.96 12.52
CA ARG A 222 -8.66 3.52 12.24
C ARG A 222 -9.99 3.09 11.64
N ASN A 223 -9.93 2.39 10.50
CA ASN A 223 -11.07 1.92 9.71
C ASN A 223 -11.80 2.94 8.84
N SER A 224 -11.25 4.12 8.63
CA SER A 224 -11.71 5.01 7.57
C SER A 224 -11.53 4.37 6.19
N LYS A 225 -12.15 4.95 5.18
CA LYS A 225 -12.01 4.53 3.77
C LYS A 225 -10.55 4.61 3.31
N PHE A 226 -9.88 5.68 3.73
CA PHE A 226 -8.48 5.97 3.47
C PHE A 226 -7.83 6.32 4.81
N ASP A 227 -6.85 5.54 5.23
CA ASP A 227 -6.17 5.70 6.52
C ASP A 227 -4.66 5.81 6.29
N MET A 228 -4.06 6.87 6.80
CA MET A 228 -2.63 7.12 6.67
C MET A 228 -2.00 7.28 8.04
N PHE A 229 -0.90 6.59 8.26
CA PHE A 229 -0.08 6.65 9.46
C PHE A 229 1.34 7.08 9.13
N VAL A 230 1.77 8.23 9.64
CA VAL A 230 3.14 8.71 9.46
C VAL A 230 3.98 8.26 10.65
N TRP A 231 4.98 7.44 10.38
CA TRP A 231 5.95 6.98 11.35
C TRP A 231 7.24 7.81 11.25
N GLN A 232 7.76 8.20 12.41
CA GLN A 232 9.04 8.89 12.53
C GLN A 232 9.91 8.18 13.57
N PRO A 233 11.24 8.12 13.37
CA PRO A 233 12.14 7.63 14.41
C PRO A 233 12.01 8.49 15.67
N ARG A 234 12.03 7.84 16.84
CA ARG A 234 12.13 8.56 18.11
C ARG A 234 13.61 8.89 18.33
N ASN A 235 13.91 10.15 18.56
CA ASN A 235 15.23 10.63 18.97
C ASN A 235 15.59 10.11 20.36
#